data_85d60b66e4b3ff2b2ca63c6c379834ed
#
_entry.id   85d60b66e4b3ff2b2ca63c6c379834ed
#
_cell.length_a   1.000
_cell.length_b   1.000
_cell.length_c   1.000
_cell.angle_alpha   90.00
_cell.angle_beta   90.00
_cell.angle_gamma   90.00
#
_symmetry.space_group_name_H-M   'P 1'
#
loop_
_entity.id
_entity.type
_entity.pdbx_description
1 polymer ?
#
loop_
_entity_poly.entity_id
_entity_poly.type
_entity_poly.pdbx_seq_one_letter_code
_entity_poly.pdbx_strand_id
1 'polypeptide(L)'
;MATKKNAKRIETLQTVTEQNEQPITTPEITEQPAAQAAGNPTLRPLILAFENAFNLANRQFYGGELEQPVITIQQGAKARAYGWVSREKVWHEETGGEYRELNISAEYLQRGFDEVACTLLHEMIHVYNMGKGIQDCARAGIRHNQKFAEAGNAHGMEAYKGEDYAKAGWRVRRTEETAAWANETLTELKDALTFYRDANPQKTRAKTSSVIKYVCPCCGGSVRATKPIRIICADCEEEMAEE
;
A
#
# COMPACT_ATOMS: atom_id res chain seq x y z
N MET A 1 -24.21 -51.99 -50.28
CA MET A 1 -24.80 -52.85 -49.23
C MET A 1 -24.29 -52.35 -47.83
N ALA A 2 -25.00 -51.40 -47.29
CA ALA A 2 -24.84 -51.03 -45.90
C ALA A 2 -25.91 -50.01 -45.49
N THR A 3 -27.12 -50.46 -45.30
CA THR A 3 -28.23 -49.69 -44.72
C THR A 3 -29.18 -50.69 -44.09
N LYS A 4 -29.06 -50.82 -42.77
CA LYS A 4 -30.11 -51.42 -41.88
C LYS A 4 -29.49 -51.76 -40.51
N LYS A 5 -29.01 -50.79 -39.75
CA LYS A 5 -28.65 -51.04 -38.32
C LYS A 5 -28.83 -49.80 -37.43
N ASN A 6 -29.65 -48.83 -37.78
CA ASN A 6 -29.82 -47.63 -36.92
C ASN A 6 -31.28 -47.26 -36.60
N ALA A 7 -32.22 -48.21 -36.73
CA ALA A 7 -33.64 -47.97 -36.46
C ALA A 7 -34.20 -48.64 -35.19
N LYS A 8 -33.36 -49.12 -34.26
CA LYS A 8 -33.83 -49.85 -33.05
C LYS A 8 -33.31 -49.25 -31.73
N ARG A 9 -32.85 -48.00 -31.73
CA ARG A 9 -32.31 -47.38 -30.50
C ARG A 9 -32.99 -46.07 -30.07
N ILE A 10 -34.15 -45.75 -30.67
CA ILE A 10 -34.89 -44.52 -30.37
C ILE A 10 -36.20 -44.76 -29.58
N GLU A 11 -36.61 -45.99 -29.37
CA GLU A 11 -37.88 -46.28 -28.68
C GLU A 11 -37.80 -46.64 -27.18
N THR A 12 -36.64 -46.45 -26.52
CA THR A 12 -36.49 -46.82 -25.09
C THR A 12 -36.13 -45.61 -24.21
N LEU A 13 -36.38 -44.36 -24.65
CA LEU A 13 -36.08 -43.15 -23.89
C LEU A 13 -37.27 -42.23 -23.62
N GLN A 14 -38.51 -42.75 -23.71
CA GLN A 14 -39.71 -41.92 -23.51
C GLN A 14 -40.60 -42.34 -22.31
N THR A 15 -40.12 -43.04 -21.34
CA THR A 15 -40.98 -43.39 -20.19
C THR A 15 -40.22 -43.30 -18.83
N VAL A 16 -39.44 -42.23 -18.59
CA VAL A 16 -39.01 -41.88 -17.25
C VAL A 16 -38.91 -40.33 -17.12
N THR A 17 -40.03 -39.65 -17.17
CA THR A 17 -40.14 -38.29 -16.77
C THR A 17 -41.58 -37.96 -16.37
N GLU A 18 -41.98 -38.50 -15.23
CA GLU A 18 -43.10 -37.97 -14.45
C GLU A 18 -43.01 -38.59 -13.05
N GLN A 19 -42.41 -37.86 -12.15
CA GLN A 19 -42.65 -37.87 -10.69
C GLN A 19 -41.39 -37.42 -9.95
N ASN A 20 -41.23 -36.13 -9.77
CA ASN A 20 -40.80 -35.51 -8.51
C ASN A 20 -40.44 -34.01 -8.74
N GLU A 21 -41.42 -33.20 -9.08
CA GLU A 21 -41.32 -31.75 -8.89
C GLU A 21 -41.74 -31.43 -7.46
N GLN A 22 -40.82 -31.48 -6.52
CA GLN A 22 -40.94 -30.73 -5.29
C GLN A 22 -40.53 -29.28 -5.58
N PRO A 23 -41.31 -28.25 -5.18
CA PRO A 23 -40.93 -26.89 -5.39
C PRO A 23 -39.67 -26.58 -4.58
N ILE A 24 -38.61 -26.15 -5.28
CA ILE A 24 -37.41 -25.58 -4.68
C ILE A 24 -37.84 -24.28 -4.01
N THR A 25 -38.13 -24.33 -2.72
CA THR A 25 -38.26 -23.13 -1.91
C THR A 25 -36.90 -22.48 -1.83
N THR A 26 -36.72 -21.41 -2.61
CA THR A 26 -35.63 -20.47 -2.45
C THR A 26 -35.65 -19.99 -0.99
N PRO A 27 -34.57 -20.14 -0.21
CA PRO A 27 -34.53 -19.56 1.11
C PRO A 27 -34.68 -18.04 0.96
N GLU A 28 -35.76 -17.52 1.48
CA GLU A 28 -35.96 -16.09 1.65
C GLU A 28 -34.81 -15.60 2.55
N ILE A 29 -33.83 -14.90 1.94
CA ILE A 29 -32.79 -14.21 2.68
C ILE A 29 -33.52 -13.03 3.35
N THR A 30 -34.06 -13.26 4.52
CA THR A 30 -34.47 -12.19 5.43
C THR A 30 -33.20 -11.41 5.75
N GLU A 31 -33.06 -10.25 5.13
CA GLU A 31 -32.15 -9.21 5.60
C GLU A 31 -32.58 -8.83 7.03
N GLN A 32 -32.02 -9.53 7.98
CA GLN A 32 -32.08 -9.05 9.36
C GLN A 32 -31.25 -7.76 9.39
N PRO A 33 -31.81 -6.63 9.88
CA PRO A 33 -31.00 -5.46 10.16
C PRO A 33 -29.89 -5.92 11.11
N ALA A 34 -28.63 -5.77 10.67
CA ALA A 34 -27.48 -6.11 11.47
C ALA A 34 -27.57 -5.35 12.80
N ALA A 35 -28.12 -5.99 13.81
CA ALA A 35 -27.86 -5.60 15.18
C ALA A 35 -26.35 -5.55 15.31
N GLN A 36 -25.82 -4.39 15.69
CA GLN A 36 -24.41 -4.17 16.03
C GLN A 36 -24.07 -5.10 17.21
N ALA A 37 -23.86 -6.36 16.90
CA ALA A 37 -23.05 -7.21 17.74
C ALA A 37 -21.70 -6.51 17.81
N ALA A 38 -21.13 -6.36 19.01
CA ALA A 38 -19.74 -5.94 19.20
C ALA A 38 -18.87 -6.92 18.41
N GLY A 39 -18.79 -6.66 17.09
CA GLY A 39 -18.20 -7.53 16.10
C GLY A 39 -16.69 -7.53 16.29
N ASN A 40 -16.05 -8.60 15.93
CA ASN A 40 -14.60 -8.69 15.87
C ASN A 40 -14.05 -7.45 15.15
N PRO A 41 -12.98 -6.81 15.67
CA PRO A 41 -12.42 -5.63 15.04
C PRO A 41 -11.99 -5.95 13.61
N THR A 42 -12.38 -5.11 12.66
CA THR A 42 -12.08 -5.31 11.23
C THR A 42 -11.68 -3.99 10.59
N LEU A 43 -10.70 -4.03 9.67
CA LEU A 43 -10.31 -2.88 8.87
C LEU A 43 -11.17 -2.71 7.60
N ARG A 44 -12.10 -3.60 7.33
CA ARG A 44 -12.92 -3.57 6.11
C ARG A 44 -13.62 -2.22 5.87
N PRO A 45 -14.30 -1.61 6.84
CA PRO A 45 -14.94 -0.31 6.61
C PRO A 45 -13.93 0.78 6.23
N LEU A 46 -12.75 0.76 6.84
CA LEU A 46 -11.70 1.72 6.56
C LEU A 46 -11.08 1.53 5.17
N ILE A 47 -10.86 0.28 4.74
CA ILE A 47 -10.37 -0.02 3.39
C ILE A 47 -11.39 0.45 2.35
N LEU A 48 -12.67 0.11 2.50
CA LEU A 48 -13.74 0.56 1.61
C LEU A 48 -13.83 2.09 1.54
N ALA A 49 -13.68 2.77 2.67
CA ALA A 49 -13.69 4.23 2.72
C ALA A 49 -12.50 4.85 1.95
N PHE A 50 -11.31 4.24 2.01
CA PHE A 50 -10.18 4.66 1.18
C PHE A 50 -10.39 4.38 -0.31
N GLU A 51 -10.98 3.25 -0.68
CA GLU A 51 -11.32 2.92 -2.08
C GLU A 51 -12.34 3.92 -2.64
N ASN A 52 -13.37 4.25 -1.87
CA ASN A 52 -14.35 5.27 -2.23
C ASN A 52 -13.72 6.66 -2.34
N ALA A 53 -12.87 7.03 -1.39
CA ALA A 53 -12.15 8.31 -1.41
C ALA A 53 -11.22 8.42 -2.64
N PHE A 54 -10.49 7.35 -2.98
CA PHE A 54 -9.69 7.29 -4.21
C PHE A 54 -10.56 7.52 -5.44
N ASN A 55 -11.69 6.82 -5.56
CA ASN A 55 -12.59 6.95 -6.71
C ASN A 55 -13.22 8.34 -6.83
N LEU A 56 -13.59 8.97 -5.70
CA LEU A 56 -14.11 10.34 -5.67
C LEU A 56 -13.04 11.33 -6.11
N ALA A 57 -11.82 11.23 -5.57
CA ALA A 57 -10.70 12.09 -5.91
C ALA A 57 -10.23 11.87 -7.37
N ASN A 58 -10.25 10.62 -7.86
CA ASN A 58 -9.93 10.30 -9.25
C ASN A 58 -10.89 11.03 -10.21
N ARG A 59 -12.19 10.98 -9.93
CA ARG A 59 -13.18 11.72 -10.75
C ARG A 59 -12.97 13.23 -10.66
N GLN A 60 -12.73 13.76 -9.47
CA GLN A 60 -12.61 15.20 -9.24
C GLN A 60 -11.36 15.79 -9.86
N PHE A 61 -10.20 15.18 -9.66
CA PHE A 61 -8.91 15.78 -10.00
C PHE A 61 -8.24 15.17 -11.24
N TYR A 62 -8.62 13.96 -11.64
CA TYR A 62 -7.98 13.22 -12.73
C TYR A 62 -8.96 12.81 -13.84
N GLY A 63 -10.24 13.27 -13.78
CA GLY A 63 -11.24 12.92 -14.79
C GLY A 63 -11.58 11.42 -14.87
N GLY A 64 -11.24 10.65 -13.84
CA GLY A 64 -11.45 9.20 -13.80
C GLY A 64 -10.38 8.38 -14.53
N GLU A 65 -9.27 8.99 -14.94
CA GLU A 65 -8.23 8.33 -15.75
C GLU A 65 -7.32 7.38 -14.97
N LEU A 66 -7.28 7.48 -13.63
CA LEU A 66 -6.39 6.63 -12.84
C LEU A 66 -6.92 5.20 -12.77
N GLU A 67 -6.04 4.25 -13.05
CA GLU A 67 -6.28 2.85 -12.73
C GLU A 67 -6.32 2.69 -11.20
N GLN A 68 -7.38 2.09 -10.68
CA GLN A 68 -7.52 1.88 -9.25
C GLN A 68 -6.50 0.86 -8.76
N PRO A 69 -5.65 1.21 -7.77
CA PRO A 69 -4.73 0.25 -7.14
C PRO A 69 -5.47 -0.63 -6.13
N VAL A 70 -4.84 -1.72 -5.72
CA VAL A 70 -5.25 -2.43 -4.50
C VAL A 70 -4.81 -1.58 -3.31
N ILE A 71 -5.78 -1.12 -2.51
CA ILE A 71 -5.50 -0.31 -1.33
C ILE A 71 -5.27 -1.22 -0.13
N THR A 72 -4.14 -0.99 0.55
CA THR A 72 -3.77 -1.73 1.77
C THR A 72 -3.49 -0.78 2.93
N ILE A 73 -3.68 -1.27 4.14
CA ILE A 73 -3.37 -0.57 5.38
C ILE A 73 -2.41 -1.44 6.16
N GLN A 74 -1.13 -1.18 6.00
CA GLN A 74 -0.06 -1.97 6.60
C GLN A 74 0.98 -1.08 7.26
N GLN A 75 1.98 -1.69 7.85
CA GLN A 75 3.14 -0.97 8.38
C GLN A 75 3.86 -0.23 7.25
N GLY A 76 4.26 1.01 7.51
CA GLY A 76 5.07 1.79 6.57
C GLY A 76 6.35 1.05 6.16
N ALA A 77 6.67 1.03 4.86
CA ALA A 77 7.86 0.37 4.32
C ALA A 77 9.17 0.95 4.87
N LYS A 78 9.16 2.23 5.22
CA LYS A 78 10.29 2.97 5.80
C LYS A 78 9.80 3.76 7.01
N ALA A 79 10.69 4.01 7.97
CA ALA A 79 10.39 4.93 9.07
C ALA A 79 9.96 6.30 8.50
N ARG A 80 8.81 6.81 8.94
CA ARG A 80 8.20 8.07 8.51
C ARG A 80 7.63 8.09 7.08
N ALA A 81 7.43 6.96 6.43
CA ALA A 81 6.61 6.91 5.22
C ALA A 81 5.13 6.85 5.62
N TYR A 82 4.35 7.85 5.24
CA TYR A 82 2.91 7.94 5.54
C TYR A 82 2.06 7.09 4.61
N GLY A 83 2.55 6.87 3.40
CA GLY A 83 2.02 5.98 2.38
C GLY A 83 3.12 5.61 1.38
N TRP A 84 2.78 4.77 0.43
CA TRP A 84 3.61 4.45 -0.73
C TRP A 84 2.79 3.74 -1.81
N VAL A 85 3.25 3.84 -3.05
CA VAL A 85 2.70 3.10 -4.20
C VAL A 85 3.78 2.17 -4.74
N SER A 86 3.41 0.94 -5.06
CA SER A 86 4.32 0.00 -5.72
C SER A 86 4.66 0.49 -7.13
N ARG A 87 5.95 0.42 -7.49
CA ARG A 87 6.38 0.81 -8.84
C ARG A 87 5.84 -0.14 -9.89
N GLU A 88 5.89 -1.43 -9.60
CA GLU A 88 5.39 -2.49 -10.45
C GLU A 88 3.98 -2.89 -10.02
N LYS A 89 3.22 -3.50 -10.93
CA LYS A 89 1.95 -4.15 -10.64
C LYS A 89 2.25 -5.47 -9.93
N VAL A 90 1.96 -5.52 -8.63
CA VAL A 90 2.35 -6.63 -7.73
C VAL A 90 1.18 -7.51 -7.31
N TRP A 91 -0.05 -7.07 -7.61
CA TRP A 91 -1.25 -7.84 -7.39
C TRP A 91 -1.75 -8.43 -8.72
N HIS A 92 -2.06 -9.72 -8.72
CA HIS A 92 -2.49 -10.45 -9.91
C HIS A 92 -3.79 -11.19 -9.60
N GLU A 93 -4.75 -11.10 -10.52
CA GLU A 93 -5.94 -11.92 -10.49
C GLU A 93 -5.75 -13.16 -11.37
N GLU A 94 -6.38 -14.27 -11.01
CA GLU A 94 -6.38 -15.49 -11.84
C GLU A 94 -6.95 -15.26 -13.24
N THR A 95 -7.83 -14.26 -13.38
CA THR A 95 -8.42 -13.83 -14.66
C THR A 95 -7.50 -12.98 -15.53
N GLY A 96 -6.29 -12.64 -15.03
CA GLY A 96 -5.25 -11.91 -15.76
C GLY A 96 -5.19 -10.40 -15.46
N GLY A 97 -5.95 -9.90 -14.48
CA GLY A 97 -5.82 -8.53 -13.99
C GLY A 97 -4.52 -8.33 -13.22
N GLU A 98 -3.87 -7.18 -13.41
CA GLU A 98 -2.64 -6.81 -12.71
C GLU A 98 -2.78 -5.40 -12.14
N TYR A 99 -2.46 -5.21 -10.86
CA TYR A 99 -2.70 -3.95 -10.15
C TYR A 99 -1.49 -3.52 -9.31
N ARG A 100 -1.34 -2.22 -9.17
CA ARG A 100 -0.40 -1.63 -8.21
C ARG A 100 -0.96 -1.74 -6.81
N GLU A 101 -0.10 -1.68 -5.82
CA GLU A 101 -0.47 -1.52 -4.43
C GLU A 101 -0.31 -0.05 -4.01
N LEU A 102 -1.34 0.50 -3.38
CA LEU A 102 -1.27 1.76 -2.65
C LEU A 102 -1.45 1.47 -1.17
N ASN A 103 -0.40 1.65 -0.39
CA ASN A 103 -0.45 1.42 1.04
C ASN A 103 -0.56 2.75 1.80
N ILE A 104 -1.48 2.79 2.75
CA ILE A 104 -1.54 3.84 3.78
C ILE A 104 -0.97 3.26 5.07
N SER A 105 0.02 3.94 5.64
CA SER A 105 0.73 3.43 6.81
C SER A 105 -0.12 3.53 8.07
N ALA A 106 -0.45 2.37 8.65
CA ALA A 106 -1.34 2.24 9.79
C ALA A 106 -0.90 3.04 11.03
N GLU A 107 0.43 3.22 11.20
CA GLU A 107 1.02 3.97 12.31
C GLU A 107 0.75 5.48 12.26
N TYR A 108 0.26 5.97 11.13
CA TYR A 108 0.05 7.41 10.92
C TYR A 108 -1.41 7.79 10.69
N LEU A 109 -2.35 6.87 10.86
CA LEU A 109 -3.79 7.14 10.73
C LEU A 109 -4.30 8.08 11.83
N GLN A 110 -3.68 8.09 13.01
CA GLN A 110 -4.03 8.98 14.11
C GLN A 110 -3.69 10.46 13.89
N ARG A 111 -3.01 10.82 12.79
CA ARG A 111 -2.68 12.23 12.46
C ARG A 111 -3.92 13.09 12.16
N GLY A 112 -5.08 12.46 12.06
CA GLY A 112 -6.35 13.10 11.73
C GLY A 112 -6.65 13.11 10.24
N PHE A 113 -7.93 13.35 9.94
CA PHE A 113 -8.46 13.25 8.58
C PHE A 113 -7.69 14.09 7.55
N ASP A 114 -7.38 15.34 7.88
CA ASP A 114 -6.72 16.27 6.95
C ASP A 114 -5.36 15.75 6.46
N GLU A 115 -4.56 15.23 7.36
CA GLU A 115 -3.24 14.70 7.05
C GLU A 115 -3.32 13.36 6.31
N VAL A 116 -4.31 12.54 6.65
CA VAL A 116 -4.53 11.24 6.00
C VAL A 116 -5.06 11.44 4.57
N ALA A 117 -6.02 12.34 4.37
CA ALA A 117 -6.50 12.70 3.04
C ALA A 117 -5.38 13.29 2.17
N CYS A 118 -4.53 14.16 2.75
CA CYS A 118 -3.35 14.68 2.06
C CYS A 118 -2.40 13.56 1.63
N THR A 119 -2.23 12.53 2.45
CA THR A 119 -1.40 11.36 2.11
C THR A 119 -2.00 10.60 0.92
N LEU A 120 -3.30 10.32 0.93
CA LEU A 120 -3.97 9.66 -0.20
C LEU A 120 -3.77 10.43 -1.51
N LEU A 121 -4.04 11.75 -1.50
CA LEU A 121 -3.87 12.61 -2.68
C LEU A 121 -2.42 12.68 -3.15
N HIS A 122 -1.45 12.65 -2.24
CA HIS A 122 -0.02 12.57 -2.56
C HIS A 122 0.32 11.27 -3.31
N GLU A 123 -0.15 10.14 -2.82
CA GLU A 123 0.09 8.84 -3.47
C GLU A 123 -0.61 8.76 -4.84
N MET A 124 -1.76 9.42 -5.01
CA MET A 124 -2.45 9.49 -6.30
C MET A 124 -1.65 10.25 -7.37
N ILE A 125 -0.81 11.22 -6.99
CA ILE A 125 0.14 11.87 -7.93
C ILE A 125 1.12 10.84 -8.47
N HIS A 126 1.63 9.94 -7.62
CA HIS A 126 2.51 8.86 -8.04
C HIS A 126 1.79 7.89 -8.99
N VAL A 127 0.55 7.49 -8.66
CA VAL A 127 -0.27 6.63 -9.54
C VAL A 127 -0.42 7.26 -10.92
N TYR A 128 -0.74 8.57 -10.99
CA TYR A 128 -0.86 9.33 -12.24
C TYR A 128 0.43 9.29 -13.05
N ASN A 129 1.55 9.69 -12.44
CA ASN A 129 2.83 9.76 -13.11
C ASN A 129 3.29 8.38 -13.61
N MET A 130 3.12 7.33 -12.80
CA MET A 130 3.44 5.96 -13.20
C MET A 130 2.56 5.49 -14.36
N GLY A 131 1.26 5.81 -14.36
CA GLY A 131 0.34 5.51 -15.45
C GLY A 131 0.72 6.18 -16.78
N LYS A 132 1.34 7.35 -16.72
CA LYS A 132 1.86 8.09 -17.89
C LYS A 132 3.33 7.75 -18.22
N GLY A 133 3.97 6.82 -17.49
CA GLY A 133 5.39 6.49 -17.68
C GLY A 133 6.35 7.61 -17.25
N ILE A 134 5.90 8.52 -16.39
CA ILE A 134 6.68 9.66 -15.91
C ILE A 134 7.44 9.28 -14.65
N GLN A 135 8.76 9.41 -14.67
CA GLN A 135 9.58 9.25 -13.47
C GLN A 135 9.54 10.53 -12.65
N ASP A 136 8.85 10.50 -11.52
CA ASP A 136 8.60 11.64 -10.64
C ASP A 136 9.50 11.69 -9.39
N CYS A 137 10.27 10.64 -9.16
CA CYS A 137 11.20 10.54 -8.05
C CYS A 137 12.63 10.22 -8.52
N ALA A 138 13.61 10.70 -7.75
CA ALA A 138 15.02 10.36 -7.82
C ALA A 138 15.46 9.60 -6.55
N ARG A 139 16.72 9.12 -6.52
CA ARG A 139 17.31 8.44 -5.37
C ARG A 139 16.47 7.27 -4.85
N ALA A 140 16.12 6.35 -5.74
CA ALA A 140 15.32 5.17 -5.42
C ALA A 140 13.97 5.49 -4.74
N GLY A 141 13.27 6.53 -5.22
CA GLY A 141 11.94 6.89 -4.73
C GLY A 141 11.92 7.79 -3.49
N ILE A 142 13.07 8.33 -3.06
CA ILE A 142 13.15 9.15 -1.84
C ILE A 142 12.93 10.63 -2.12
N ARG A 143 13.34 11.12 -3.30
CA ARG A 143 13.35 12.55 -3.60
C ARG A 143 12.40 12.87 -4.74
N HIS A 144 11.33 13.61 -4.46
CA HIS A 144 10.40 14.09 -5.49
C HIS A 144 11.07 15.12 -6.38
N ASN A 145 10.93 14.96 -7.70
CA ASN A 145 11.50 15.85 -8.69
C ASN A 145 10.48 16.88 -9.19
N GLN A 146 10.85 17.68 -10.20
CA GLN A 146 10.00 18.70 -10.79
C GLN A 146 8.70 18.12 -11.40
N LYS A 147 8.74 16.90 -11.97
CA LYS A 147 7.56 16.25 -12.56
C LYS A 147 6.49 15.93 -11.52
N PHE A 148 6.91 15.53 -10.33
CA PHE A 148 6.00 15.37 -9.21
C PHE A 148 5.29 16.67 -8.84
N ALA A 149 6.05 17.79 -8.78
CA ALA A 149 5.49 19.11 -8.47
C ALA A 149 4.50 19.58 -9.53
N GLU A 150 4.83 19.43 -10.82
CA GLU A 150 3.97 19.78 -11.95
C GLU A 150 2.65 19.00 -11.90
N ALA A 151 2.72 17.69 -11.69
CA ALA A 151 1.53 16.84 -11.56
C ALA A 151 0.69 17.22 -10.31
N GLY A 152 1.33 17.50 -9.18
CA GLY A 152 0.64 17.96 -7.97
C GLY A 152 -0.14 19.24 -8.22
N ASN A 153 0.50 20.25 -8.81
CA ASN A 153 -0.15 21.53 -9.13
C ASN A 153 -1.30 21.38 -10.14
N ALA A 154 -1.19 20.43 -11.07
CA ALA A 154 -2.26 20.18 -12.06
C ALA A 154 -3.48 19.48 -11.46
N HIS A 155 -3.32 18.78 -10.32
CA HIS A 155 -4.34 17.90 -9.75
C HIS A 155 -4.70 18.25 -8.28
N GLY A 156 -4.95 19.55 -8.02
CA GLY A 156 -5.54 20.02 -6.77
C GLY A 156 -4.58 20.13 -5.58
N MET A 157 -3.29 19.99 -5.80
CA MET A 157 -2.28 20.15 -4.77
C MET A 157 -1.40 21.38 -5.07
N GLU A 158 -0.81 21.96 -4.04
CA GLU A 158 0.17 23.03 -4.17
C GLU A 158 1.57 22.47 -3.87
N ALA A 159 2.46 22.53 -4.85
CA ALA A 159 3.84 22.09 -4.68
C ALA A 159 4.72 23.19 -4.08
N TYR A 160 5.56 22.83 -3.13
CA TYR A 160 6.47 23.77 -2.47
C TYR A 160 7.83 23.13 -2.13
N LYS A 161 8.81 23.96 -1.87
CA LYS A 161 10.15 23.56 -1.41
C LYS A 161 10.20 23.70 0.11
N GLY A 162 10.20 22.58 0.83
CA GLY A 162 10.37 22.57 2.28
C GLY A 162 11.84 22.80 2.69
N GLU A 163 12.10 22.95 3.98
CA GLU A 163 13.45 23.13 4.55
C GLU A 163 14.41 21.98 4.14
N ASP A 164 13.90 20.79 3.99
CA ASP A 164 14.65 19.60 3.59
C ASP A 164 14.66 19.36 2.06
N TYR A 165 14.36 20.37 1.24
CA TYR A 165 14.26 20.26 -0.21
C TYR A 165 15.47 19.60 -0.87
N ALA A 166 16.68 19.88 -0.39
CA ALA A 166 17.91 19.26 -0.91
C ALA A 166 17.90 17.72 -0.77
N LYS A 167 17.25 17.20 0.27
CA LYS A 167 17.16 15.76 0.59
C LYS A 167 15.89 15.13 0.04
N ALA A 168 14.74 15.69 0.33
CA ALA A 168 13.42 15.14 0.04
C ALA A 168 12.84 15.58 -1.32
N GLY A 169 13.32 16.72 -1.86
CA GLY A 169 12.79 17.32 -3.08
C GLY A 169 11.51 18.11 -2.83
N TRP A 170 10.63 18.14 -3.83
CA TRP A 170 9.37 18.83 -3.75
C TRP A 170 8.42 18.16 -2.77
N ARG A 171 7.62 18.97 -2.09
CA ARG A 171 6.50 18.57 -1.24
C ARG A 171 5.21 19.12 -1.84
N VAL A 172 4.09 18.53 -1.45
CA VAL A 172 2.76 19.03 -1.81
C VAL A 172 1.93 19.18 -0.54
N ARG A 173 1.00 20.15 -0.61
CA ARG A 173 -0.09 20.31 0.36
C ARG A 173 -1.39 20.52 -0.41
N ARG A 174 -2.52 20.29 0.21
CA ARG A 174 -3.82 20.57 -0.40
C ARG A 174 -3.99 22.07 -0.56
N THR A 175 -4.58 22.49 -1.68
CA THR A 175 -5.10 23.85 -1.81
C THR A 175 -6.30 24.05 -0.85
N GLU A 176 -6.71 25.29 -0.61
CA GLU A 176 -7.91 25.57 0.19
C GLU A 176 -9.16 24.93 -0.43
N GLU A 177 -9.30 25.00 -1.75
CA GLU A 177 -10.39 24.39 -2.51
C GLU A 177 -10.40 22.85 -2.35
N THR A 178 -9.23 22.22 -2.47
CA THR A 178 -9.11 20.78 -2.26
C THR A 178 -9.39 20.37 -0.82
N ALA A 179 -9.00 21.18 0.15
CA ALA A 179 -9.31 20.93 1.56
C ALA A 179 -10.82 21.04 1.84
N ALA A 180 -11.50 22.06 1.30
CA ALA A 180 -12.95 22.23 1.40
C ALA A 180 -13.67 21.03 0.74
N TRP A 181 -13.32 20.71 -0.50
CA TRP A 181 -13.86 19.56 -1.22
C TRP A 181 -13.70 18.26 -0.42
N ALA A 182 -12.51 17.98 0.11
CA ALA A 182 -12.26 16.76 0.88
C ALA A 182 -13.14 16.68 2.15
N ASN A 183 -13.30 17.80 2.87
CA ASN A 183 -14.14 17.85 4.07
C ASN A 183 -15.62 17.63 3.79
N GLU A 184 -16.11 18.07 2.64
CA GLU A 184 -17.49 17.90 2.21
C GLU A 184 -17.77 16.53 1.61
N THR A 185 -16.78 15.98 0.86
CA THR A 185 -17.01 14.81 0.01
C THR A 185 -16.51 13.51 0.64
N LEU A 186 -15.39 13.53 1.39
CA LEU A 186 -14.77 12.33 1.95
C LEU A 186 -15.24 12.03 3.39
N THR A 187 -16.53 12.22 3.66
CA THR A 187 -17.11 12.03 5.00
C THR A 187 -17.01 10.60 5.48
N GLU A 188 -17.20 9.60 4.60
CA GLU A 188 -17.03 8.18 4.93
C GLU A 188 -15.60 7.87 5.40
N LEU A 189 -14.60 8.44 4.75
CA LEU A 189 -13.20 8.26 5.18
C LEU A 189 -12.96 8.90 6.55
N LYS A 190 -13.51 10.10 6.78
CA LYS A 190 -13.41 10.79 8.05
C LYS A 190 -14.00 9.99 9.20
N ASP A 191 -15.17 9.41 8.99
CA ASP A 191 -15.88 8.60 9.99
C ASP A 191 -15.23 7.22 10.21
N ALA A 192 -14.61 6.65 9.18
CA ALA A 192 -13.94 5.36 9.26
C ALA A 192 -12.55 5.40 9.91
N LEU A 193 -11.96 6.59 10.13
CA LEU A 193 -10.63 6.75 10.76
C LEU A 193 -10.68 6.51 12.27
N THR A 194 -11.15 5.35 12.68
CA THR A 194 -11.26 4.92 14.09
C THR A 194 -10.13 3.97 14.52
N PHE A 195 -9.33 3.47 13.58
CA PHE A 195 -8.24 2.54 13.82
C PHE A 195 -6.90 3.18 13.52
N TYR A 196 -5.92 2.86 14.35
CA TYR A 196 -4.51 3.12 14.09
C TYR A 196 -3.67 2.02 14.72
N ARG A 197 -2.44 1.93 14.32
CA ARG A 197 -1.47 0.98 14.87
C ARG A 197 -0.36 1.75 15.56
N ASP A 198 0.05 1.30 16.74
CA ASP A 198 1.24 1.86 17.39
C ASP A 198 2.50 1.57 16.57
N ALA A 199 3.38 2.55 16.48
CA ALA A 199 4.72 2.35 15.93
C ALA A 199 5.41 1.26 16.76
N ASN A 200 5.94 0.22 16.07
CA ASN A 200 6.53 -0.93 16.74
C ASN A 200 7.71 -0.49 17.63
N PRO A 201 7.59 -0.54 18.99
CA PRO A 201 8.64 -0.11 19.90
C PRO A 201 9.92 -0.94 19.79
N GLN A 202 9.87 -2.11 19.18
CA GLN A 202 11.04 -2.97 18.98
C GLN A 202 12.07 -2.40 18.00
N LYS A 203 11.73 -1.38 17.21
CA LYS A 203 12.72 -0.70 16.34
C LYS A 203 13.58 0.34 17.08
N THR A 204 13.28 0.62 18.35
CA THR A 204 14.11 1.49 19.21
C THR A 204 15.23 0.74 19.93
N ARG A 205 15.39 -0.56 19.74
CA ARG A 205 16.68 -1.17 20.06
C ARG A 205 17.70 -0.45 19.20
N ALA A 206 18.44 0.45 19.85
CA ALA A 206 19.71 0.90 19.30
C ALA A 206 20.38 -0.34 18.72
N LYS A 207 20.70 -0.32 17.43
CA LYS A 207 21.62 -1.30 16.89
C LYS A 207 22.91 -1.08 17.67
N THR A 208 23.03 -1.73 18.82
CA THR A 208 24.36 -2.02 19.35
C THR A 208 25.03 -2.74 18.20
N SER A 209 25.94 -2.04 17.56
CA SER A 209 26.77 -2.62 16.53
C SER A 209 27.35 -3.88 17.15
N SER A 210 26.96 -5.05 16.69
CA SER A 210 27.58 -6.32 17.11
C SER A 210 28.99 -6.42 16.53
N VAL A 211 29.51 -5.32 15.99
CA VAL A 211 30.81 -5.23 15.36
C VAL A 211 31.75 -4.54 16.32
N ILE A 212 32.67 -5.30 16.85
CA ILE A 212 33.76 -4.88 17.72
C ILE A 212 34.86 -4.29 16.85
N LYS A 213 35.33 -3.09 17.19
CA LYS A 213 36.47 -2.47 16.53
C LYS A 213 37.74 -2.77 17.32
N TYR A 214 38.77 -3.22 16.65
CA TYR A 214 40.10 -3.45 17.20
C TYR A 214 41.08 -2.46 16.55
N VAL A 215 41.93 -1.87 17.36
CA VAL A 215 42.91 -0.88 16.92
C VAL A 215 44.31 -1.31 17.36
N CYS A 216 45.25 -1.25 16.45
CA CYS A 216 46.68 -1.50 16.78
C CYS A 216 47.21 -0.31 17.61
N PRO A 217 47.75 -0.54 18.83
CA PRO A 217 48.27 0.53 19.65
C PRO A 217 49.54 1.16 19.07
N CYS A 218 50.20 0.50 18.16
CA CYS A 218 51.44 0.98 17.53
C CYS A 218 51.15 1.86 16.32
N CYS A 219 50.45 1.33 15.29
CA CYS A 219 50.26 2.03 14.01
C CYS A 219 48.87 2.64 13.84
N GLY A 220 47.95 2.39 14.73
CA GLY A 220 46.56 2.87 14.61
C GLY A 220 45.71 2.13 13.54
N GLY A 221 46.27 1.10 12.88
CA GLY A 221 45.54 0.24 11.95
C GLY A 221 44.30 -0.37 12.66
N SER A 222 43.14 -0.43 11.99
CA SER A 222 41.93 -0.96 12.63
C SER A 222 41.22 -2.02 11.79
N VAL A 223 40.64 -2.99 12.49
CA VAL A 223 39.79 -4.04 11.90
C VAL A 223 38.46 -4.13 12.66
N ARG A 224 37.45 -4.74 12.08
CA ARG A 224 36.14 -4.97 12.70
C ARG A 224 35.81 -6.46 12.69
N ALA A 225 35.39 -6.97 13.84
CA ALA A 225 34.95 -8.36 14.00
C ALA A 225 33.53 -8.45 14.53
N THR A 226 32.78 -9.48 14.17
CA THR A 226 31.40 -9.70 14.63
C THR A 226 31.31 -10.47 15.95
N LYS A 227 32.45 -10.92 16.48
CA LYS A 227 32.57 -11.60 17.77
C LYS A 227 33.95 -11.30 18.37
N PRO A 228 34.13 -11.42 19.70
CA PRO A 228 35.44 -11.26 20.32
C PRO A 228 36.45 -12.27 19.76
N ILE A 229 37.58 -11.75 19.28
CA ILE A 229 38.69 -12.55 18.76
C ILE A 229 40.00 -11.87 19.08
N ARG A 230 41.04 -12.66 19.19
CA ARG A 230 42.40 -12.15 19.32
C ARG A 230 42.97 -11.82 17.95
N ILE A 231 43.48 -10.60 17.76
CA ILE A 231 44.00 -10.10 16.48
C ILE A 231 45.42 -9.54 16.72
N ILE A 232 46.35 -9.92 15.86
CA ILE A 232 47.72 -9.40 15.86
C ILE A 232 47.89 -8.55 14.61
N CYS A 233 48.43 -7.34 14.74
CA CYS A 233 48.83 -6.52 13.62
C CYS A 233 50.07 -7.12 12.97
N ALA A 234 49.97 -7.51 11.70
CA ALA A 234 51.08 -8.14 11.00
C ALA A 234 52.28 -7.20 10.76
N ASP A 235 52.03 -5.87 10.70
CA ASP A 235 53.09 -4.88 10.45
C ASP A 235 53.88 -4.50 11.73
N CYS A 236 53.22 -4.60 12.90
CA CYS A 236 53.83 -4.18 14.18
C CYS A 236 54.07 -5.35 15.15
N GLU A 237 53.56 -6.54 14.81
CA GLU A 237 53.60 -7.75 15.64
C GLU A 237 52.94 -7.54 17.05
N GLU A 238 52.10 -6.50 17.17
CA GLU A 238 51.38 -6.12 18.40
C GLU A 238 49.95 -6.61 18.42
N GLU A 239 49.47 -6.99 19.62
CA GLU A 239 48.06 -7.36 19.84
C GLU A 239 47.16 -6.13 19.70
N MET A 240 46.12 -6.21 18.89
CA MET A 240 45.19 -5.11 18.71
C MET A 240 44.20 -5.03 19.89
N ALA A 241 43.97 -3.83 20.37
CA ALA A 241 43.08 -3.55 21.51
C ALA A 241 41.64 -3.29 21.00
N GLU A 242 40.64 -3.70 21.78
CA GLU A 242 39.23 -3.38 21.56
C GLU A 242 38.96 -1.90 21.85
N GLU A 243 38.24 -1.21 20.94
CA GLU A 243 37.84 0.19 21.06
C GLU A 243 36.31 0.36 21.09
#